data_df04ed5a452a8d75a8c52a72e270679e
#
_entry.id   df04ed5a452a8d75a8c52a72e270679e
#
_cell.length_a   1.000
_cell.length_b   1.000
_cell.length_c   1.000
_cell.angle_alpha   90.00
_cell.angle_beta   90.00
_cell.angle_gamma   90.00
#
_symmetry.space_group_name_H-M   'P 1'
#
loop_
_entity.id
_entity.type
_entity.pdbx_description
1 polymer ?
#
loop_
_entity_poly.entity_id
_entity_poly.type
_entity_poly.pdbx_seq_one_letter_code
_entity_poly.pdbx_strand_id
1 'polypeptide(L)'
;MRSPGSNSSANGINSVALGADSIADLDNTVSVGNSSLKRKIVNVKNGAIKSDSYDAINGSQLYAISDSVAKRLGGGAAVDVDDGTVTAPTYNLKNGSKNNVGAALAVLDENTLQWDQTKGKYSAAHGTSSPTASVITDVADGTISASSKDAVNGSQLKATNDG
;
A
#
# COMPACT_ATOMS: atom_id res chain seq x y z
N MET A 1 7.14 -35.01 -27.22
CA MET A 1 5.73 -34.65 -27.03
C MET A 1 5.03 -35.76 -26.25
N ARG A 2 4.27 -35.41 -25.21
CA ARG A 2 3.45 -36.37 -24.45
C ARG A 2 2.06 -35.80 -24.23
N SER A 3 1.06 -36.58 -24.49
CA SER A 3 -0.35 -36.18 -24.48
C SER A 3 -1.20 -37.21 -23.73
N PRO A 4 -1.06 -37.32 -22.37
CA PRO A 4 -1.86 -38.27 -21.58
C PRO A 4 -3.25 -37.69 -21.30
N GLY A 5 -4.22 -38.13 -22.11
CA GLY A 5 -5.62 -37.76 -21.98
C GLY A 5 -6.37 -37.95 -23.30
N SER A 6 -7.69 -38.26 -23.25
CA SER A 6 -8.52 -38.33 -24.43
C SER A 6 -8.54 -36.97 -25.14
N ASN A 7 -8.41 -36.95 -26.47
CA ASN A 7 -8.38 -35.76 -27.32
C ASN A 7 -7.33 -34.70 -26.96
N SER A 8 -6.31 -35.05 -26.19
CA SER A 8 -5.24 -34.12 -25.88
C SER A 8 -4.25 -33.99 -27.02
N SER A 9 -3.73 -32.78 -27.30
CA SER A 9 -2.80 -32.49 -28.38
C SER A 9 -1.62 -31.64 -27.91
N ALA A 10 -0.39 -32.12 -28.12
CA ALA A 10 0.84 -31.41 -27.88
C ALA A 10 1.50 -31.07 -29.23
N ASN A 11 1.21 -29.88 -29.74
CA ASN A 11 1.62 -29.40 -31.06
C ASN A 11 2.96 -28.63 -31.00
N GLY A 12 3.25 -27.98 -29.89
CA GLY A 12 4.51 -27.27 -29.70
C GLY A 12 5.71 -28.21 -29.55
N ILE A 13 6.89 -27.77 -29.96
CA ILE A 13 8.13 -28.50 -29.80
C ILE A 13 8.43 -28.64 -28.30
N ASN A 14 8.79 -29.85 -27.85
CA ASN A 14 9.09 -30.12 -26.44
C ASN A 14 7.94 -29.74 -25.48
N SER A 15 6.68 -29.94 -25.89
CA SER A 15 5.50 -29.62 -25.10
C SER A 15 4.81 -30.86 -24.52
N VAL A 16 4.01 -30.65 -23.49
CA VAL A 16 3.19 -31.68 -22.83
C VAL A 16 1.75 -31.14 -22.68
N ALA A 17 0.75 -31.92 -23.17
CA ALA A 17 -0.66 -31.67 -22.91
C ALA A 17 -1.18 -32.73 -21.92
N LEU A 18 -1.54 -32.31 -20.71
CA LEU A 18 -1.92 -33.16 -19.60
C LEU A 18 -3.40 -33.07 -19.29
N GLY A 19 -4.11 -34.17 -19.42
CA GLY A 19 -5.55 -34.29 -19.18
C GLY A 19 -6.38 -34.25 -20.48
N ALA A 20 -7.61 -34.77 -20.42
CA ALA A 20 -8.51 -34.83 -21.59
C ALA A 20 -8.73 -33.43 -22.17
N ASP A 21 -8.77 -33.32 -23.50
CA ASP A 21 -8.96 -32.10 -24.27
C ASP A 21 -7.91 -30.98 -24.01
N SER A 22 -6.79 -31.29 -23.34
CA SER A 22 -5.70 -30.34 -23.15
C SER A 22 -4.96 -30.09 -24.47
N ILE A 23 -4.63 -28.84 -24.73
CA ILE A 23 -3.92 -28.39 -25.94
C ILE A 23 -2.66 -27.64 -25.53
N ALA A 24 -1.51 -28.04 -26.02
CA ALA A 24 -0.21 -27.40 -25.83
C ALA A 24 0.37 -26.99 -27.18
N ASP A 25 0.05 -25.76 -27.63
CA ASP A 25 0.45 -25.25 -28.96
C ASP A 25 1.78 -24.49 -28.90
N LEU A 26 2.25 -24.10 -27.74
CA LEU A 26 3.50 -23.38 -27.57
C LEU A 26 4.66 -24.32 -27.25
N ASP A 27 5.85 -24.00 -27.76
CA ASP A 27 7.06 -24.72 -27.48
C ASP A 27 7.46 -24.65 -25.99
N ASN A 28 8.06 -25.73 -25.48
CA ASN A 28 8.58 -25.81 -24.11
C ASN A 28 7.53 -25.54 -23.03
N THR A 29 6.29 -25.98 -23.22
CA THR A 29 5.19 -25.74 -22.28
C THR A 29 4.57 -27.04 -21.77
N VAL A 30 3.97 -26.94 -20.57
CA VAL A 30 3.04 -27.96 -20.05
C VAL A 30 1.66 -27.30 -19.97
N SER A 31 0.70 -27.81 -20.72
CA SER A 31 -0.70 -27.35 -20.69
C SER A 31 -1.57 -28.37 -19.95
N VAL A 32 -2.37 -27.87 -19.00
CA VAL A 32 -3.37 -28.67 -18.25
C VAL A 32 -4.79 -28.39 -18.70
N GLY A 33 -4.99 -27.76 -19.84
CA GLY A 33 -6.30 -27.40 -20.39
C GLY A 33 -6.23 -26.82 -21.79
N ASN A 34 -7.20 -26.00 -22.13
CA ASN A 34 -7.28 -25.27 -23.41
C ASN A 34 -7.90 -23.88 -23.21
N SER A 35 -8.22 -23.16 -24.28
CA SER A 35 -8.81 -21.81 -24.22
C SER A 35 -10.13 -21.75 -23.42
N SER A 36 -10.93 -22.80 -23.46
CA SER A 36 -12.24 -22.88 -22.81
C SER A 36 -12.23 -23.67 -21.49
N LEU A 37 -11.29 -24.56 -21.30
CA LEU A 37 -11.18 -25.44 -20.13
C LEU A 37 -9.88 -25.16 -19.36
N LYS A 38 -10.01 -24.62 -18.15
CA LYS A 38 -8.91 -24.44 -17.20
C LYS A 38 -8.99 -25.46 -16.08
N ARG A 39 -7.85 -25.91 -15.56
CA ARG A 39 -7.80 -26.86 -14.43
C ARG A 39 -6.99 -26.29 -13.27
N LYS A 40 -7.40 -26.62 -12.05
CA LYS A 40 -6.59 -26.38 -10.85
C LYS A 40 -5.52 -27.48 -10.75
N ILE A 41 -4.32 -27.07 -10.35
CA ILE A 41 -3.27 -27.99 -9.89
C ILE A 41 -3.35 -27.98 -8.37
N VAL A 42 -3.68 -29.13 -7.77
CA VAL A 42 -3.88 -29.27 -6.31
C VAL A 42 -2.76 -30.09 -5.69
N ASN A 43 -2.65 -30.05 -4.35
CA ASN A 43 -1.61 -30.76 -3.58
C ASN A 43 -0.17 -30.34 -3.93
N VAL A 44 -0.02 -29.09 -4.38
CA VAL A 44 1.31 -28.51 -4.61
C VAL A 44 1.94 -28.19 -3.26
N LYS A 45 3.09 -28.79 -2.95
CA LYS A 45 3.91 -28.45 -1.78
C LYS A 45 4.43 -27.02 -1.90
N ASN A 46 4.73 -26.38 -0.75
CA ASN A 46 5.37 -25.08 -0.75
C ASN A 46 6.69 -25.12 -1.54
N GLY A 47 6.78 -24.26 -2.53
CA GLY A 47 8.01 -24.00 -3.27
C GLY A 47 9.00 -23.16 -2.47
N ALA A 48 10.27 -23.22 -2.80
CA ALA A 48 11.29 -22.38 -2.19
C ALA A 48 11.09 -20.91 -2.62
N ILE A 49 11.03 -19.99 -1.65
CA ILE A 49 10.93 -18.56 -1.91
C ILE A 49 12.32 -17.94 -1.77
N LYS A 50 13.04 -17.90 -2.88
CA LYS A 50 14.38 -17.32 -3.00
C LYS A 50 14.63 -16.88 -4.45
N SER A 51 15.63 -16.01 -4.65
CA SER A 51 15.87 -15.32 -5.93
C SER A 51 16.20 -16.24 -7.12
N ASP A 52 16.66 -17.44 -6.87
CA ASP A 52 17.06 -18.43 -7.88
C ASP A 52 16.13 -19.66 -7.94
N SER A 53 14.94 -19.55 -7.32
CA SER A 53 13.96 -20.64 -7.34
C SER A 53 13.18 -20.68 -8.65
N TYR A 54 12.99 -21.88 -9.15
CA TYR A 54 12.10 -22.22 -10.27
C TYR A 54 10.91 -23.08 -9.80
N ASP A 55 10.70 -23.20 -8.49
CA ASP A 55 9.60 -24.00 -7.96
C ASP A 55 8.25 -23.31 -8.21
N ALA A 56 7.22 -24.12 -8.47
CA ALA A 56 5.84 -23.63 -8.39
C ALA A 56 5.50 -23.26 -6.95
N ILE A 57 4.75 -22.20 -6.77
CA ILE A 57 4.22 -21.78 -5.46
C ILE A 57 2.73 -22.12 -5.35
N ASN A 58 2.23 -22.29 -4.16
CA ASN A 58 0.81 -22.54 -3.91
C ASN A 58 0.10 -21.31 -3.30
N GLY A 59 -1.23 -21.35 -3.25
CA GLY A 59 -2.06 -20.25 -2.79
C GLY A 59 -1.76 -19.81 -1.34
N SER A 60 -1.33 -20.73 -0.45
CA SER A 60 -1.01 -20.33 0.94
C SER A 60 0.25 -19.45 1.02
N GLN A 61 1.21 -19.65 0.15
CA GLN A 61 2.41 -18.82 0.08
C GLN A 61 2.07 -17.41 -0.43
N LEU A 62 1.21 -17.31 -1.45
CA LEU A 62 0.72 -16.02 -1.95
C LEU A 62 -0.11 -15.29 -0.89
N TYR A 63 -1.03 -16.00 -0.21
CA TYR A 63 -1.81 -15.45 0.90
C TYR A 63 -0.91 -14.86 2.00
N ALA A 64 0.14 -15.58 2.39
CA ALA A 64 1.06 -15.10 3.43
C ALA A 64 1.76 -13.79 3.06
N ILE A 65 2.09 -13.58 1.78
CA ILE A 65 2.66 -12.33 1.28
C ILE A 65 1.61 -11.21 1.31
N SER A 66 0.41 -11.45 0.79
CA SER A 66 -0.69 -10.48 0.80
C SER A 66 -1.06 -10.05 2.23
N ASP A 67 -1.16 -10.99 3.16
CA ASP A 67 -1.43 -10.73 4.58
C ASP A 67 -0.31 -9.90 5.24
N SER A 68 0.94 -10.19 4.91
CA SER A 68 2.09 -9.40 5.37
C SER A 68 2.04 -7.95 4.87
N VAL A 69 1.61 -7.72 3.62
CA VAL A 69 1.43 -6.38 3.05
C VAL A 69 0.26 -5.66 3.74
N ALA A 70 -0.90 -6.31 3.86
CA ALA A 70 -2.08 -5.76 4.53
C ALA A 70 -1.76 -5.29 5.97
N LYS A 71 -1.08 -6.13 6.75
CA LYS A 71 -0.66 -5.80 8.12
C LYS A 71 0.28 -4.61 8.19
N ARG A 72 1.18 -4.44 7.22
CA ARG A 72 2.11 -3.29 7.17
C ARG A 72 1.43 -2.00 6.71
N LEU A 73 0.41 -2.09 5.87
CA LEU A 73 -0.39 -0.94 5.48
C LEU A 73 -1.24 -0.42 6.66
N GLY A 74 -1.74 -1.31 7.52
CA GLY A 74 -2.66 -0.93 8.58
C GLY A 74 -3.97 -0.37 8.04
N GLY A 75 -4.64 0.49 8.80
CA GLY A 75 -5.87 1.17 8.35
C GLY A 75 -7.02 0.24 7.99
N GLY A 76 -7.05 -1.00 8.51
CA GLY A 76 -8.07 -2.00 8.18
C GLY A 76 -7.86 -2.72 6.84
N ALA A 77 -6.70 -2.55 6.19
CA ALA A 77 -6.35 -3.37 5.02
C ALA A 77 -6.34 -4.86 5.39
N ALA A 78 -6.88 -5.69 4.53
CA ALA A 78 -7.00 -7.14 4.71
C ALA A 78 -6.79 -7.86 3.37
N VAL A 79 -6.61 -9.17 3.41
CA VAL A 79 -6.61 -9.99 2.19
C VAL A 79 -8.03 -10.28 1.78
N ASP A 80 -8.39 -9.99 0.56
CA ASP A 80 -9.60 -10.49 -0.07
C ASP A 80 -9.41 -12.00 -0.35
N VAL A 81 -10.26 -12.82 0.26
CA VAL A 81 -10.13 -14.28 0.18
C VAL A 81 -10.57 -14.86 -1.16
N ASP A 82 -11.31 -14.10 -1.95
CA ASP A 82 -11.84 -14.56 -3.25
C ASP A 82 -10.77 -14.47 -4.34
N ASP A 83 -9.94 -13.43 -4.29
CA ASP A 83 -8.93 -13.19 -5.33
C ASP A 83 -7.48 -13.00 -4.80
N GLY A 84 -7.29 -12.94 -3.48
CA GLY A 84 -5.99 -12.79 -2.83
C GLY A 84 -5.41 -11.37 -2.88
N THR A 85 -6.17 -10.40 -3.37
CA THR A 85 -5.74 -8.99 -3.38
C THR A 85 -5.77 -8.37 -1.99
N VAL A 86 -5.07 -7.26 -1.80
CA VAL A 86 -5.10 -6.50 -0.56
C VAL A 86 -6.12 -5.37 -0.69
N THR A 87 -7.12 -5.37 0.19
CA THR A 87 -8.12 -4.30 0.26
C THR A 87 -7.47 -2.97 0.65
N ALA A 88 -8.04 -1.87 0.16
CA ALA A 88 -7.53 -0.54 0.46
C ALA A 88 -7.61 -0.24 1.97
N PRO A 89 -6.57 0.34 2.58
CA PRO A 89 -6.64 0.85 3.96
C PRO A 89 -7.57 2.06 4.06
N THR A 90 -7.97 2.40 5.29
CA THR A 90 -8.63 3.66 5.60
C THR A 90 -7.82 4.40 6.66
N TYR A 91 -7.15 5.48 6.26
CA TYR A 91 -6.45 6.38 7.18
C TYR A 91 -7.35 7.53 7.56
N ASN A 92 -7.84 7.54 8.80
CA ASN A 92 -8.69 8.60 9.33
C ASN A 92 -7.83 9.78 9.81
N LEU A 93 -7.84 10.86 9.04
CA LEU A 93 -7.13 12.10 9.34
C LEU A 93 -8.11 13.18 9.73
N LYS A 94 -7.64 14.25 10.42
CA LYS A 94 -8.47 15.39 10.82
C LYS A 94 -9.19 16.04 9.61
N ASN A 95 -8.53 16.07 8.46
CA ASN A 95 -9.04 16.68 7.23
C ASN A 95 -9.59 15.65 6.23
N GLY A 96 -10.19 14.55 6.72
CA GLY A 96 -10.85 13.53 5.93
C GLY A 96 -10.03 12.25 5.74
N SER A 97 -10.74 11.15 5.49
CA SER A 97 -10.14 9.83 5.32
C SER A 97 -9.48 9.67 3.95
N LYS A 98 -8.40 8.87 3.90
CA LYS A 98 -7.69 8.49 2.68
C LYS A 98 -7.54 6.98 2.58
N ASN A 99 -7.53 6.45 1.38
CA ASN A 99 -7.49 5.01 1.12
C ASN A 99 -6.14 4.51 0.58
N ASN A 100 -5.12 5.33 0.62
CA ASN A 100 -3.74 4.94 0.31
C ASN A 100 -2.74 5.85 1.05
N VAL A 101 -1.52 5.34 1.21
CA VAL A 101 -0.44 6.01 1.96
C VAL A 101 -0.08 7.36 1.32
N GLY A 102 0.06 7.42 -0.01
CA GLY A 102 0.45 8.64 -0.71
C GLY A 102 -0.54 9.78 -0.48
N ALA A 103 -1.85 9.51 -0.61
CA ALA A 103 -2.89 10.51 -0.35
C ALA A 103 -2.95 10.93 1.12
N ALA A 104 -2.69 10.00 2.06
CA ALA A 104 -2.63 10.31 3.49
C ALA A 104 -1.45 11.23 3.82
N LEU A 105 -0.27 10.93 3.29
CA LEU A 105 0.93 11.75 3.46
C LEU A 105 0.76 13.14 2.84
N ALA A 106 0.15 13.23 1.65
CA ALA A 106 -0.09 14.52 0.98
C ALA A 106 -0.98 15.44 1.84
N VAL A 107 -2.04 14.90 2.47
CA VAL A 107 -2.89 15.69 3.39
C VAL A 107 -2.12 16.14 4.63
N LEU A 108 -1.27 15.28 5.18
CA LEU A 108 -0.45 15.67 6.33
C LEU A 108 0.59 16.72 5.93
N ASP A 109 1.24 16.56 4.79
CA ASP A 109 2.21 17.50 4.26
C ASP A 109 1.60 18.89 4.06
N GLU A 110 0.39 18.94 3.48
CA GLU A 110 -0.30 20.20 3.21
C GLU A 110 -0.82 20.91 4.48
N ASN A 111 -1.16 20.16 5.54
CA ASN A 111 -1.92 20.68 6.69
C ASN A 111 -1.15 20.69 8.02
N THR A 112 0.17 20.50 7.99
CA THR A 112 1.03 20.57 9.19
C THR A 112 1.96 21.77 9.13
N LEU A 113 2.46 22.19 10.30
CA LEU A 113 3.57 23.16 10.34
C LEU A 113 4.80 22.52 9.71
N GLN A 114 5.29 23.13 8.63
CA GLN A 114 6.44 22.63 7.86
C GLN A 114 7.72 23.37 8.23
N TRP A 115 8.82 22.63 8.29
CA TRP A 115 10.14 23.25 8.33
C TRP A 115 10.47 23.84 6.96
N ASP A 116 10.54 25.18 6.89
CA ASP A 116 10.96 25.87 5.67
C ASP A 116 12.49 25.96 5.65
N GLN A 117 13.11 25.15 4.81
CA GLN A 117 14.56 25.08 4.70
C GLN A 117 15.18 26.42 4.23
N THR A 118 14.46 27.16 3.39
CA THR A 118 14.93 28.45 2.86
C THR A 118 14.89 29.53 3.95
N LYS A 119 13.85 29.51 4.77
CA LYS A 119 13.68 30.48 5.87
C LYS A 119 14.37 30.05 7.16
N GLY A 120 14.79 28.77 7.28
CA GLY A 120 15.38 28.21 8.49
C GLY A 120 14.44 28.22 9.70
N LYS A 121 13.13 28.03 9.49
CA LYS A 121 12.10 28.06 10.53
C LYS A 121 10.85 27.27 10.15
N TYR A 122 9.98 26.99 11.14
CA TYR A 122 8.67 26.42 10.87
C TYR A 122 7.76 27.49 10.25
N SER A 123 7.01 27.10 9.23
CA SER A 123 6.06 27.95 8.52
C SER A 123 4.64 27.46 8.79
N ALA A 124 3.75 28.38 9.16
CA ALA A 124 2.32 28.15 9.23
C ALA A 124 1.60 28.44 7.89
N ALA A 125 2.34 28.78 6.85
CA ALA A 125 1.77 28.94 5.52
C ALA A 125 1.36 27.57 4.96
N HIS A 126 0.18 27.50 4.34
CA HIS A 126 -0.33 26.29 3.69
C HIS A 126 -0.91 26.61 2.32
N GLY A 127 -1.14 25.54 1.52
CA GLY A 127 -1.53 25.66 0.11
C GLY A 127 -0.36 25.43 -0.83
N THR A 128 -0.56 24.60 -1.88
CA THR A 128 0.50 24.14 -2.77
C THR A 128 0.92 25.17 -3.82
N SER A 129 -0.03 25.93 -4.37
CA SER A 129 0.22 26.83 -5.50
C SER A 129 0.48 28.30 -5.11
N SER A 130 -0.04 28.72 -3.97
CA SER A 130 0.14 30.07 -3.42
C SER A 130 0.01 29.99 -1.90
N PRO A 131 1.06 29.57 -1.20
CA PRO A 131 1.02 29.44 0.24
C PRO A 131 0.64 30.73 0.93
N THR A 132 -0.40 30.71 1.76
CA THR A 132 -0.87 31.85 2.55
C THR A 132 -0.57 31.64 4.02
N ALA A 133 -0.26 32.72 4.73
CA ALA A 133 -0.04 32.67 6.16
C ALA A 133 -1.31 32.24 6.90
N SER A 134 -1.16 31.43 7.93
CA SER A 134 -2.26 30.93 8.78
C SER A 134 -2.14 31.46 10.20
N VAL A 135 -3.27 31.61 10.86
CA VAL A 135 -3.35 31.86 12.29
C VAL A 135 -3.17 30.54 13.05
N ILE A 136 -2.36 30.54 14.10
CA ILE A 136 -2.27 29.42 15.04
C ILE A 136 -3.25 29.72 16.17
N THR A 137 -4.27 28.86 16.34
CA THR A 137 -5.30 28.98 17.39
C THR A 137 -5.07 27.96 18.50
N ASP A 138 -5.82 28.09 19.60
CA ASP A 138 -5.78 27.17 20.74
C ASP A 138 -4.39 27.03 21.39
N VAL A 139 -3.62 28.11 21.32
CA VAL A 139 -2.34 28.23 22.02
C VAL A 139 -2.63 28.48 23.52
N ALA A 140 -2.21 27.53 24.37
CA ALA A 140 -2.29 27.67 25.82
C ALA A 140 -1.40 28.84 26.31
N ASP A 141 -1.68 29.31 27.51
CA ASP A 141 -0.85 30.36 28.13
C ASP A 141 0.59 29.89 28.31
N GLY A 142 1.51 30.62 27.72
CA GLY A 142 2.93 30.39 27.89
C GLY A 142 3.45 30.91 29.23
N THR A 143 4.54 30.34 29.71
CA THR A 143 5.23 30.85 30.92
C THR A 143 5.76 32.26 30.69
N ILE A 144 5.44 33.19 31.56
CA ILE A 144 5.98 34.53 31.50
C ILE A 144 7.14 34.67 32.48
N SER A 145 8.36 34.55 31.96
CA SER A 145 9.61 34.71 32.75
C SER A 145 10.77 35.14 31.85
N ALA A 146 11.84 35.65 32.45
CA ALA A 146 13.03 36.11 31.70
C ALA A 146 13.73 35.01 30.88
N SER A 147 13.53 33.74 31.23
CA SER A 147 14.14 32.59 30.54
C SER A 147 13.14 31.78 29.68
N SER A 148 11.87 32.18 29.66
CA SER A 148 10.84 31.47 28.87
C SER A 148 11.12 31.55 27.38
N LYS A 149 10.83 30.45 26.70
CA LYS A 149 10.82 30.33 25.24
C LYS A 149 9.45 29.89 24.72
N ASP A 150 8.44 29.93 25.59
CA ASP A 150 7.07 29.57 25.23
C ASP A 150 6.44 30.65 24.34
N ALA A 151 5.54 30.20 23.46
CA ALA A 151 4.70 31.15 22.73
C ALA A 151 3.72 31.84 23.69
N VAL A 152 3.45 33.10 23.45
CA VAL A 152 2.46 33.90 24.18
C VAL A 152 1.22 34.07 23.30
N ASN A 153 0.05 33.86 23.87
CA ASN A 153 -1.21 34.07 23.15
C ASN A 153 -1.75 35.48 23.30
N GLY A 154 -2.80 35.79 22.52
CA GLY A 154 -3.39 37.13 22.50
C GLY A 154 -3.99 37.59 23.84
N SER A 155 -4.48 36.68 24.70
CA SER A 155 -5.04 37.03 26.02
C SER A 155 -3.96 37.49 27.00
N GLN A 156 -2.81 36.83 26.98
CA GLN A 156 -1.64 37.22 27.79
C GLN A 156 -1.10 38.59 27.37
N LEU A 157 -1.00 38.86 26.06
CA LEU A 157 -0.59 40.16 25.56
C LEU A 157 -1.60 41.25 25.93
N LYS A 158 -2.92 40.97 25.82
CA LYS A 158 -3.95 41.94 26.23
C LYS A 158 -3.84 42.29 27.72
N ALA A 159 -3.71 41.28 28.60
CA ALA A 159 -3.56 41.50 30.03
C ALA A 159 -2.35 42.40 30.37
N THR A 160 -1.24 42.24 29.66
CA THR A 160 -0.06 43.11 29.82
C THR A 160 -0.31 44.54 29.35
N ASN A 161 -1.14 44.72 28.30
CA ASN A 161 -1.41 46.06 27.74
C ASN A 161 -2.48 46.85 28.53
N ASP A 162 -3.33 46.13 29.30
CA ASP A 162 -4.40 46.75 30.12
C ASP A 162 -3.93 47.13 31.56
N GLY A 163 -2.73 46.70 31.96
CA GLY A 163 -2.11 47.03 33.26
C GLY A 163 -1.05 48.07 33.16
#